data_ffb32c0592483a7b3e885e5331bef4a5
#
_entry.id   ffb32c0592483a7b3e885e5331bef4a5
#
_cell.length_a   1.000
_cell.length_b   1.000
_cell.length_c   1.000
_cell.angle_alpha   90.00
_cell.angle_beta   90.00
_cell.angle_gamma   90.00
#
_symmetry.space_group_name_H-M   'P 1'
#
loop_
_entity.id
_entity.type
_entity.pdbx_description
1 polymer ?
#
loop_
_entity_poly.entity_id
_entity_poly.type
_entity_poly.pdbx_seq_one_letter_code
_entity_poly.pdbx_strand_id
1 'polypeptide(L)'
;MNKKFGLLAFLIVFVLVLTGCGSVFRKSVVIQDSGPLVKKEFPVSSFTKILLKGGGIVKLVQGSTNALVVEAPQSVLDQLQAKVDGDQLVIDFKDNSIAFSTNRDITYTVTFSTLDEFVLDGGAEIKAENLDLDRVKITLNGGAKLDFVNLKANFLDLTINGGAGVTITGKVTEQNVQISGAGAYLTPEMQSDIAKVQLDGAGAAEVWVKTSLDARLTGVGKISYWGNPEVKQSITGLGQLEHKGDK
;
A
#
# COMPACT_ATOMS: atom_id res chain seq x y z
N MET A 1 -40.74 -48.61 -1.34
CA MET A 1 -41.40 -47.39 -1.86
C MET A 1 -40.52 -46.18 -1.64
N ASN A 2 -39.92 -45.81 -2.70
CA ASN A 2 -39.41 -44.51 -3.17
C ASN A 2 -38.25 -43.77 -2.43
N LYS A 3 -37.06 -44.43 -2.43
CA LYS A 3 -35.78 -43.71 -2.21
C LYS A 3 -35.30 -42.90 -3.42
N LYS A 4 -35.95 -43.07 -4.61
CA LYS A 4 -35.58 -42.37 -5.84
C LYS A 4 -36.23 -40.98 -6.02
N PHE A 5 -37.27 -40.67 -5.25
CA PHE A 5 -37.93 -39.36 -5.32
C PHE A 5 -37.22 -38.25 -4.55
N GLY A 6 -36.50 -38.63 -3.45
CA GLY A 6 -35.73 -37.68 -2.66
C GLY A 6 -34.47 -37.16 -3.36
N LEU A 7 -33.87 -37.99 -4.22
CA LEU A 7 -32.62 -37.62 -4.93
C LEU A 7 -32.89 -36.65 -6.09
N LEU A 8 -34.04 -36.77 -6.73
CA LEU A 8 -34.46 -35.89 -7.85
C LEU A 8 -34.85 -34.49 -7.35
N ALA A 9 -35.50 -34.41 -6.18
CA ALA A 9 -35.87 -33.14 -5.55
C ALA A 9 -34.64 -32.38 -5.07
N PHE A 10 -33.61 -33.09 -4.55
CA PHE A 10 -32.36 -32.45 -4.09
C PHE A 10 -31.51 -31.93 -5.26
N LEU A 11 -31.54 -32.62 -6.41
CA LEU A 11 -30.82 -32.19 -7.60
C LEU A 11 -31.46 -30.95 -8.25
N ILE A 12 -32.79 -30.83 -8.21
CA ILE A 12 -33.51 -29.67 -8.75
C ILE A 12 -33.30 -28.42 -7.87
N VAL A 13 -33.22 -28.56 -6.57
CA VAL A 13 -32.95 -27.46 -5.65
C VAL A 13 -31.49 -26.98 -5.80
N PHE A 14 -30.53 -27.89 -6.05
CA PHE A 14 -29.13 -27.51 -6.27
C PHE A 14 -28.90 -26.76 -7.57
N VAL A 15 -29.67 -27.09 -8.64
CA VAL A 15 -29.59 -26.39 -9.93
C VAL A 15 -30.22 -25.00 -9.87
N LEU A 16 -31.26 -24.79 -9.03
CA LEU A 16 -31.92 -23.49 -8.86
C LEU A 16 -31.07 -22.47 -8.06
N VAL A 17 -30.14 -22.93 -7.20
CA VAL A 17 -29.25 -22.03 -6.44
C VAL A 17 -28.10 -21.52 -7.34
N LEU A 18 -27.77 -22.17 -8.44
CA LEU A 18 -26.71 -21.75 -9.36
C LEU A 18 -27.15 -20.69 -10.38
N THR A 19 -28.45 -20.41 -10.51
CA THR A 19 -28.97 -19.40 -11.45
C THR A 19 -29.20 -18.02 -10.83
N GLY A 20 -28.93 -17.84 -9.52
CA GLY A 20 -29.18 -16.61 -8.78
C GLY A 20 -28.00 -15.62 -8.63
N CYS A 21 -26.81 -15.97 -9.09
CA CYS A 21 -25.71 -15.00 -9.20
C CYS A 21 -25.74 -14.34 -10.59
N GLY A 22 -26.70 -13.46 -10.80
CA GLY A 22 -26.58 -12.41 -11.80
C GLY A 22 -25.43 -11.50 -11.39
N SER A 23 -24.18 -11.89 -11.76
CA SER A 23 -23.05 -11.00 -11.68
C SER A 23 -23.41 -9.77 -12.52
N VAL A 24 -23.67 -8.66 -11.86
CA VAL A 24 -23.68 -7.35 -12.46
C VAL A 24 -22.23 -7.10 -12.89
N PHE A 25 -21.85 -7.67 -14.06
CA PHE A 25 -20.63 -7.28 -14.73
C PHE A 25 -20.82 -5.81 -15.11
N ARG A 26 -20.37 -4.89 -14.24
CA ARG A 26 -20.08 -3.54 -14.70
C ARG A 26 -19.11 -3.71 -15.86
N LYS A 27 -19.54 -3.37 -17.06
CA LYS A 27 -18.65 -3.28 -18.21
C LYS A 27 -17.60 -2.23 -17.86
N SER A 28 -16.43 -2.68 -17.42
CA SER A 28 -15.27 -1.81 -17.36
C SER A 28 -14.90 -1.49 -18.81
N VAL A 29 -14.88 -0.22 -19.14
CA VAL A 29 -14.35 0.23 -20.42
C VAL A 29 -12.84 0.14 -20.30
N VAL A 30 -12.25 -0.79 -21.06
CA VAL A 30 -10.79 -0.91 -21.13
C VAL A 30 -10.30 0.04 -22.21
N ILE A 31 -9.59 1.09 -21.82
CA ILE A 31 -8.88 1.95 -22.77
C ILE A 31 -7.51 1.32 -23.03
N GLN A 32 -7.33 0.82 -24.26
CA GLN A 32 -6.02 0.39 -24.73
C GLN A 32 -5.32 1.59 -25.39
N ASP A 33 -4.29 2.10 -24.78
CA ASP A 33 -3.46 3.14 -25.36
C ASP A 33 -1.97 2.78 -25.23
N SER A 34 -1.31 2.75 -26.38
CA SER A 34 0.13 2.57 -26.52
C SER A 34 0.82 3.80 -27.14
N GLY A 35 0.11 4.94 -27.11
CA GLY A 35 0.61 6.22 -27.60
C GLY A 35 1.87 6.71 -26.89
N PRO A 36 2.48 7.79 -27.37
CA PRO A 36 3.65 8.37 -26.74
C PRO A 36 3.28 8.88 -25.34
N LEU A 37 4.26 8.79 -24.42
CA LEU A 37 4.12 9.41 -23.10
C LEU A 37 4.19 10.93 -23.24
N VAL A 38 3.25 11.60 -22.59
CA VAL A 38 3.14 13.06 -22.53
C VAL A 38 3.22 13.47 -21.07
N LYS A 39 3.95 14.53 -20.76
CA LYS A 39 3.99 15.15 -19.45
C LYS A 39 2.92 16.21 -19.33
N LYS A 40 2.14 16.14 -18.25
CA LYS A 40 1.14 17.15 -17.89
C LYS A 40 1.34 17.59 -16.46
N GLU A 41 1.44 18.87 -16.26
CA GLU A 41 1.41 19.48 -14.94
C GLU A 41 -0.05 19.74 -14.54
N PHE A 42 -0.40 19.35 -13.32
CA PHE A 42 -1.71 19.58 -12.72
C PHE A 42 -1.59 20.73 -11.72
N PRO A 43 -2.41 21.78 -11.83
CA PRO A 43 -2.40 22.85 -10.87
C PRO A 43 -2.88 22.33 -9.51
N VAL A 44 -2.05 22.49 -8.47
CA VAL A 44 -2.35 22.09 -7.10
C VAL A 44 -2.03 23.26 -6.16
N SER A 45 -2.86 23.42 -5.13
CA SER A 45 -2.55 24.28 -3.99
C SER A 45 -1.68 23.54 -2.98
N SER A 46 -1.39 24.14 -1.83
CA SER A 46 -0.65 23.47 -0.75
C SER A 46 -1.42 22.29 -0.21
N PHE A 47 -0.71 21.20 0.04
CA PHE A 47 -1.23 19.98 0.66
C PHE A 47 -0.14 19.35 1.55
N THR A 48 -0.57 18.58 2.52
CA THR A 48 0.30 17.73 3.37
C THR A 48 -0.12 16.26 3.34
N LYS A 49 -1.24 15.96 2.67
CA LYS A 49 -1.77 14.61 2.52
C LYS A 49 -1.98 14.26 1.06
N ILE A 50 -1.80 13.00 0.73
CA ILE A 50 -1.99 12.48 -0.63
C ILE A 50 -2.90 11.27 -0.57
N LEU A 51 -3.94 11.24 -1.40
CA LEU A 51 -4.75 10.07 -1.71
C LEU A 51 -4.61 9.77 -3.20
N LEU A 52 -3.99 8.66 -3.53
CA LEU A 52 -3.93 8.14 -4.89
C LEU A 52 -4.88 6.97 -5.06
N LYS A 53 -5.83 7.10 -5.96
CA LYS A 53 -6.70 6.01 -6.40
C LYS A 53 -6.30 5.55 -7.79
N GLY A 54 -5.80 4.34 -7.88
CA GLY A 54 -5.33 3.79 -9.15
C GLY A 54 -3.99 3.09 -9.06
N GLY A 55 -3.22 3.13 -10.15
CA GLY A 55 -1.95 2.42 -10.26
C GLY A 55 -0.90 3.16 -11.08
N GLY A 56 0.34 2.69 -10.98
CA GLY A 56 1.49 3.23 -11.71
C GLY A 56 2.72 3.39 -10.83
N ILE A 57 3.62 4.27 -11.24
CA ILE A 57 4.84 4.60 -10.50
C ILE A 57 4.65 5.96 -9.83
N VAL A 58 4.82 6.01 -8.53
CA VAL A 58 4.74 7.25 -7.74
C VAL A 58 6.14 7.62 -7.26
N LYS A 59 6.60 8.79 -7.67
CA LYS A 59 7.84 9.40 -7.20
C LYS A 59 7.50 10.51 -6.23
N LEU A 60 7.80 10.32 -4.95
CA LEU A 60 7.62 11.29 -3.89
C LEU A 60 8.92 12.09 -3.73
N VAL A 61 8.84 13.39 -3.91
CA VAL A 61 10.00 14.29 -3.88
C VAL A 61 9.76 15.38 -2.85
N GLN A 62 10.62 15.45 -1.83
CA GLN A 62 10.58 16.54 -0.88
C GLN A 62 11.28 17.77 -1.47
N GLY A 63 10.60 18.94 -1.45
CA GLY A 63 11.08 20.19 -1.99
C GLY A 63 10.48 21.38 -1.28
N SER A 64 10.65 22.59 -1.83
CA SER A 64 10.15 23.81 -1.21
C SER A 64 8.72 24.20 -1.64
N THR A 65 8.18 23.52 -2.66
CA THR A 65 6.87 23.83 -3.25
C THR A 65 6.06 22.55 -3.47
N ASN A 66 4.74 22.70 -3.58
CA ASN A 66 3.85 21.59 -3.91
C ASN A 66 3.62 21.56 -5.42
N ALA A 67 3.79 20.40 -6.05
CA ALA A 67 3.58 20.23 -7.48
C ALA A 67 3.16 18.78 -7.80
N LEU A 68 2.41 18.63 -8.89
CA LEU A 68 2.09 17.32 -9.47
C LEU A 68 2.36 17.34 -10.97
N VAL A 69 3.25 16.47 -11.41
CA VAL A 69 3.50 16.20 -12.82
C VAL A 69 3.16 14.74 -13.09
N VAL A 70 2.34 14.48 -14.11
CA VAL A 70 2.01 13.12 -14.51
C VAL A 70 2.48 12.88 -15.94
N GLU A 71 3.18 11.77 -16.14
CA GLU A 71 3.63 11.29 -17.43
C GLU A 71 2.88 10.02 -17.80
N ALA A 72 2.08 10.08 -18.85
CA ALA A 72 1.20 9.01 -19.30
C ALA A 72 0.79 9.23 -20.77
N PRO A 73 0.15 8.24 -21.44
CA PRO A 73 -0.53 8.48 -22.71
C PRO A 73 -1.62 9.55 -22.58
N GLN A 74 -1.87 10.30 -23.67
CA GLN A 74 -2.82 11.41 -23.65
C GLN A 74 -4.24 10.98 -23.22
N SER A 75 -4.70 9.83 -23.68
CA SER A 75 -6.03 9.30 -23.32
C SER A 75 -6.17 9.05 -21.82
N VAL A 76 -5.08 8.64 -21.14
CA VAL A 76 -5.04 8.46 -19.68
C VAL A 76 -5.09 9.83 -18.98
N LEU A 77 -4.28 10.79 -19.46
CA LEU A 77 -4.24 12.16 -18.91
C LEU A 77 -5.58 12.89 -19.04
N ASP A 78 -6.35 12.60 -20.07
CA ASP A 78 -7.68 13.19 -20.28
C ASP A 78 -8.73 12.69 -19.29
N GLN A 79 -8.52 11.50 -18.74
CA GLN A 79 -9.39 10.89 -17.73
C GLN A 79 -8.90 11.14 -16.30
N LEU A 80 -7.63 11.51 -16.13
CA LEU A 80 -7.08 11.79 -14.82
C LEU A 80 -7.59 13.14 -14.29
N GLN A 81 -7.90 13.16 -13.01
CA GLN A 81 -8.20 14.38 -12.27
C GLN A 81 -7.34 14.47 -11.01
N ALA A 82 -6.90 15.67 -10.69
CA ALA A 82 -6.21 15.96 -9.45
C ALA A 82 -6.84 17.21 -8.83
N LYS A 83 -7.18 17.13 -7.56
CA LYS A 83 -7.73 18.27 -6.81
C LYS A 83 -7.20 18.23 -5.39
N VAL A 84 -7.07 19.40 -4.80
CA VAL A 84 -6.80 19.54 -3.37
C VAL A 84 -8.12 19.84 -2.65
N ASP A 85 -8.45 19.01 -1.67
CA ASP A 85 -9.62 19.14 -0.82
C ASP A 85 -9.14 19.30 0.64
N GLY A 86 -9.28 20.52 1.16
CA GLY A 86 -8.62 20.91 2.40
C GLY A 86 -7.10 20.88 2.26
N ASP A 87 -6.45 19.96 2.95
CA ASP A 87 -5.00 19.71 2.94
C ASP A 87 -4.62 18.42 2.19
N GLN A 88 -5.59 17.76 1.54
CA GLN A 88 -5.39 16.49 0.86
C GLN A 88 -5.40 16.64 -0.67
N LEU A 89 -4.30 16.29 -1.33
CA LEU A 89 -4.24 16.07 -2.76
C LEU A 89 -4.89 14.72 -3.11
N VAL A 90 -6.01 14.77 -3.82
CA VAL A 90 -6.72 13.59 -4.33
C VAL A 90 -6.39 13.42 -5.81
N ILE A 91 -5.78 12.30 -6.17
CA ILE A 91 -5.49 11.91 -7.55
C ILE A 91 -6.38 10.70 -7.87
N ASP A 92 -7.26 10.86 -8.84
CA ASP A 92 -8.28 9.87 -9.18
C ASP A 92 -8.62 9.94 -10.66
N PHE A 93 -9.38 8.98 -11.16
CA PHE A 93 -9.94 9.01 -12.51
C PHE A 93 -11.37 9.55 -12.48
N LYS A 94 -11.77 10.29 -13.53
CA LYS A 94 -13.12 10.86 -13.68
C LYS A 94 -14.21 9.80 -13.64
N ASP A 95 -13.90 8.60 -14.15
CA ASP A 95 -14.81 7.46 -14.15
C ASP A 95 -14.08 6.23 -13.59
N ASN A 96 -14.49 5.82 -12.39
CA ASN A 96 -13.93 4.63 -11.69
C ASN A 96 -14.28 3.29 -12.37
N SER A 97 -15.11 3.29 -13.41
CA SER A 97 -15.41 2.10 -14.22
C SER A 97 -14.42 1.89 -15.38
N ILE A 98 -13.51 2.84 -15.62
CA ILE A 98 -12.51 2.76 -16.66
C ILE A 98 -11.31 1.96 -16.14
N ALA A 99 -11.03 0.84 -16.78
CA ALA A 99 -9.79 0.12 -16.63
C ALA A 99 -8.85 0.49 -17.78
N PHE A 100 -7.63 0.88 -17.45
CA PHE A 100 -6.60 1.11 -18.46
C PHE A 100 -5.80 -0.16 -18.68
N SER A 101 -5.76 -0.62 -19.93
CA SER A 101 -4.80 -1.62 -20.39
C SER A 101 -3.75 -0.89 -21.21
N THR A 102 -2.75 -0.37 -20.56
CA THR A 102 -1.61 0.25 -21.22
C THR A 102 -0.36 -0.57 -20.94
N ASN A 103 0.50 -0.73 -21.93
CA ASN A 103 1.85 -1.27 -21.76
C ASN A 103 2.86 -0.18 -21.37
N ARG A 104 2.37 1.02 -21.04
CA ARG A 104 3.14 2.16 -20.59
C ARG A 104 2.79 2.47 -19.15
N ASP A 105 3.80 2.68 -18.33
CA ASP A 105 3.60 3.06 -16.94
C ASP A 105 3.09 4.50 -16.84
N ILE A 106 2.09 4.70 -15.97
CA ILE A 106 1.68 6.04 -15.54
C ILE A 106 2.65 6.44 -14.44
N THR A 107 3.39 7.54 -14.64
CA THR A 107 4.33 8.03 -13.63
C THR A 107 3.82 9.33 -13.03
N TYR A 108 3.61 9.32 -11.72
CA TYR A 108 3.24 10.49 -10.91
C TYR A 108 4.49 11.01 -10.21
N THR A 109 4.89 12.24 -10.47
CA THR A 109 5.92 12.93 -9.69
C THR A 109 5.22 13.94 -8.81
N VAL A 110 5.19 13.67 -7.50
CA VAL A 110 4.55 14.52 -6.50
C VAL A 110 5.63 15.19 -5.67
N THR A 111 5.75 16.50 -5.82
CA THR A 111 6.66 17.32 -5.01
C THR A 111 5.87 17.94 -3.86
N PHE A 112 6.40 17.93 -2.66
CA PHE A 112 5.78 18.45 -1.44
C PHE A 112 6.83 19.06 -0.50
N SER A 113 6.43 20.01 0.33
CA SER A 113 7.29 20.58 1.37
C SER A 113 7.29 19.73 2.65
N THR A 114 6.12 19.23 3.03
CA THR A 114 5.94 18.25 4.12
C THR A 114 4.87 17.24 3.74
N LEU A 115 4.94 16.05 4.30
CA LEU A 115 3.99 14.96 4.04
C LEU A 115 3.60 14.31 5.36
N ASP A 116 2.33 14.48 5.75
CA ASP A 116 1.76 13.90 6.96
C ASP A 116 1.10 12.56 6.69
N GLU A 117 0.46 12.40 5.51
CA GLU A 117 -0.24 11.15 5.16
C GLU A 117 -0.15 10.84 3.65
N PHE A 118 0.10 9.57 3.35
CA PHE A 118 0.01 9.00 2.01
C PHE A 118 -0.91 7.78 2.03
N VAL A 119 -1.97 7.81 1.24
CA VAL A 119 -2.91 6.70 1.07
C VAL A 119 -2.91 6.25 -0.38
N LEU A 120 -2.69 4.96 -0.59
CA LEU A 120 -2.85 4.30 -1.88
C LEU A 120 -4.08 3.39 -1.83
N ASP A 121 -5.04 3.65 -2.72
CA ASP A 121 -6.15 2.75 -3.02
C ASP A 121 -5.94 2.15 -4.41
N GLY A 122 -5.24 1.01 -4.51
CA GLY A 122 -4.94 0.37 -5.78
C GLY A 122 -3.63 -0.39 -5.83
N GLY A 123 -2.93 -0.31 -6.98
CA GLY A 123 -1.67 -1.01 -7.18
C GLY A 123 -0.58 -0.11 -7.76
N ALA A 124 0.45 0.22 -6.96
CA ALA A 124 1.51 1.12 -7.41
C ALA A 124 2.89 0.74 -6.88
N GLU A 125 3.92 1.19 -7.59
CA GLU A 125 5.28 1.25 -7.10
C GLU A 125 5.57 2.67 -6.60
N ILE A 126 5.87 2.81 -5.28
CA ILE A 126 6.10 4.10 -4.63
C ILE A 126 7.58 4.22 -4.31
N LYS A 127 8.21 5.29 -4.76
CA LYS A 127 9.64 5.55 -4.56
C LYS A 127 9.85 6.93 -3.95
N ALA A 128 10.81 7.00 -3.02
CA ALA A 128 11.28 8.26 -2.47
C ALA A 128 12.75 8.14 -2.03
N GLU A 129 13.46 9.24 -2.06
CA GLU A 129 14.82 9.33 -1.59
C GLU A 129 15.00 10.58 -0.73
N ASN A 130 15.79 10.43 0.36
CA ASN A 130 16.21 11.53 1.23
C ASN A 130 15.03 12.34 1.82
N LEU A 131 14.02 11.64 2.34
CA LEU A 131 12.92 12.30 3.04
C LEU A 131 13.32 12.64 4.47
N ASP A 132 13.08 13.89 4.90
CA ASP A 132 13.21 14.36 6.29
C ASP A 132 11.84 14.88 6.77
N LEU A 133 11.14 14.06 7.55
CA LEU A 133 9.76 14.27 7.97
C LEU A 133 9.67 14.21 9.50
N ASP A 134 8.69 14.90 10.09
CA ASP A 134 8.41 14.73 11.51
C ASP A 134 7.58 13.46 11.75
N ARG A 135 6.41 13.42 11.18
CA ARG A 135 5.49 12.28 11.25
C ARG A 135 4.97 11.96 9.86
N VAL A 136 5.01 10.70 9.51
CA VAL A 136 4.38 10.24 8.27
C VAL A 136 3.53 9.00 8.52
N LYS A 137 2.28 9.06 8.04
CA LYS A 137 1.36 7.93 8.02
C LYS A 137 1.21 7.43 6.59
N ILE A 138 1.41 6.14 6.39
CA ILE A 138 1.30 5.49 5.07
C ILE A 138 0.26 4.38 5.16
N THR A 139 -0.72 4.39 4.27
CA THR A 139 -1.72 3.34 4.16
C THR A 139 -1.73 2.78 2.74
N LEU A 140 -1.50 1.48 2.63
CA LEU A 140 -1.45 0.76 1.36
C LEU A 140 -2.62 -0.21 1.28
N ASN A 141 -3.65 0.16 0.52
CA ASN A 141 -4.83 -0.67 0.28
C ASN A 141 -4.72 -1.31 -1.10
N GLY A 142 -4.34 -2.59 -1.16
CA GLY A 142 -4.19 -3.33 -2.41
C GLY A 142 -2.81 -3.93 -2.61
N GLY A 143 -2.31 -3.90 -3.86
CA GLY A 143 -1.01 -4.41 -4.23
C GLY A 143 0.02 -3.29 -4.39
N ALA A 144 1.03 -3.21 -3.54
CA ALA A 144 1.99 -2.13 -3.61
C ALA A 144 3.44 -2.61 -3.46
N LYS A 145 4.35 -1.85 -4.05
CA LYS A 145 5.77 -1.90 -3.72
C LYS A 145 6.20 -0.51 -3.26
N LEU A 146 6.69 -0.39 -2.04
CA LEU A 146 7.21 0.85 -1.49
C LEU A 146 8.70 0.72 -1.24
N ASP A 147 9.47 1.65 -1.79
CA ASP A 147 10.92 1.70 -1.68
C ASP A 147 11.37 3.12 -1.30
N PHE A 148 11.72 3.31 -0.03
CA PHE A 148 12.22 4.58 0.48
C PHE A 148 13.69 4.44 0.87
N VAL A 149 14.51 5.27 0.25
CA VAL A 149 15.95 5.32 0.52
C VAL A 149 16.26 6.53 1.38
N ASN A 150 16.91 6.28 2.53
CA ASN A 150 17.33 7.31 3.47
C ASN A 150 16.17 8.18 4.02
N LEU A 151 15.15 7.50 4.57
CA LEU A 151 14.09 8.15 5.33
C LEU A 151 14.63 8.58 6.71
N LYS A 152 14.37 9.83 7.08
CA LYS A 152 14.53 10.32 8.43
C LYS A 152 13.17 10.83 8.92
N ALA A 153 12.71 10.29 10.07
CA ALA A 153 11.45 10.73 10.67
C ALA A 153 11.47 10.55 12.19
N ASN A 154 10.61 11.29 12.90
CA ASN A 154 10.35 10.99 14.30
C ASN A 154 9.35 9.83 14.42
N PHE A 155 8.29 9.83 13.60
CA PHE A 155 7.26 8.78 13.62
C PHE A 155 6.95 8.28 12.23
N LEU A 156 7.01 6.95 12.07
CA LEU A 156 6.48 6.24 10.90
C LEU A 156 5.30 5.37 11.34
N ASP A 157 4.12 5.62 10.80
CA ASP A 157 2.93 4.79 10.98
C ASP A 157 2.56 4.17 9.64
N LEU A 158 2.72 2.85 9.50
CA LEU A 158 2.50 2.13 8.26
C LEU A 158 1.42 1.07 8.42
N THR A 159 0.40 1.14 7.56
CA THR A 159 -0.66 0.13 7.47
C THR A 159 -0.65 -0.51 6.09
N ILE A 160 -0.59 -1.83 6.05
CA ILE A 160 -0.72 -2.63 4.84
C ILE A 160 -2.02 -3.43 4.93
N ASN A 161 -2.97 -3.14 4.03
CA ASN A 161 -4.22 -3.87 3.87
C ASN A 161 -4.21 -4.56 2.49
N GLY A 162 -3.63 -5.75 2.41
CA GLY A 162 -3.53 -6.48 1.15
C GLY A 162 -2.19 -7.16 0.93
N GLY A 163 -1.65 -7.08 -0.29
CA GLY A 163 -0.35 -7.63 -0.66
C GLY A 163 0.64 -6.53 -1.01
N ALA A 164 1.49 -6.13 -0.09
CA ALA A 164 2.51 -5.12 -0.37
C ALA A 164 3.90 -5.57 0.08
N GLY A 165 4.90 -5.16 -0.69
CA GLY A 165 6.31 -5.25 -0.31
C GLY A 165 6.84 -3.87 0.05
N VAL A 166 7.40 -3.73 1.24
CA VAL A 166 7.94 -2.47 1.75
C VAL A 166 9.40 -2.63 2.10
N THR A 167 10.23 -1.78 1.54
CA THR A 167 11.65 -1.62 1.87
C THR A 167 11.91 -0.17 2.24
N ILE A 168 12.51 0.06 3.38
CA ILE A 168 12.89 1.42 3.83
C ILE A 168 14.29 1.33 4.44
N THR A 169 15.15 2.27 4.08
CA THR A 169 16.43 2.49 4.74
C THR A 169 16.43 3.85 5.43
N GLY A 170 17.28 4.02 6.46
CA GLY A 170 17.42 5.30 7.15
C GLY A 170 17.26 5.21 8.66
N LYS A 171 16.60 6.20 9.26
CA LYS A 171 16.43 6.26 10.70
C LYS A 171 15.10 6.89 11.10
N VAL A 172 14.41 6.25 12.05
CA VAL A 172 13.21 6.80 12.67
C VAL A 172 13.33 6.69 14.20
N THR A 173 12.62 7.53 14.96
CA THR A 173 12.57 7.36 16.40
C THR A 173 11.61 6.23 16.77
N GLU A 174 10.40 6.26 16.20
CA GLU A 174 9.37 5.26 16.45
C GLU A 174 8.75 4.78 15.16
N GLN A 175 8.55 3.48 15.03
CA GLN A 175 7.79 2.88 13.96
C GLN A 175 6.63 2.03 14.49
N ASN A 176 5.43 2.26 13.93
CA ASN A 176 4.25 1.45 14.17
C ASN A 176 3.81 0.82 12.84
N VAL A 177 3.85 -0.49 12.77
CA VAL A 177 3.61 -1.25 11.55
C VAL A 177 2.47 -2.22 11.76
N GLN A 178 1.43 -2.10 10.95
CA GLN A 178 0.31 -3.02 10.94
C GLN A 178 0.18 -3.66 9.56
N ILE A 179 0.21 -4.99 9.51
CA ILE A 179 0.08 -5.77 8.29
C ILE A 179 -1.16 -6.64 8.42
N SER A 180 -2.16 -6.38 7.56
CA SER A 180 -3.39 -7.17 7.46
C SER A 180 -3.45 -7.78 6.06
N GLY A 181 -3.21 -9.10 5.95
CA GLY A 181 -3.19 -9.79 4.67
C GLY A 181 -1.89 -10.55 4.39
N ALA A 182 -1.34 -10.39 3.17
CA ALA A 182 -0.12 -11.05 2.74
C ALA A 182 0.95 -10.01 2.37
N GLY A 183 1.52 -9.35 3.37
CA GLY A 183 2.50 -8.28 3.18
C GLY A 183 3.89 -8.65 3.66
N ALA A 184 4.89 -7.93 3.12
CA ALA A 184 6.27 -8.00 3.57
C ALA A 184 6.77 -6.60 3.92
N TYR A 185 7.23 -6.42 5.16
CA TYR A 185 7.86 -5.20 5.65
C TYR A 185 9.31 -5.52 6.00
N LEU A 186 10.22 -5.23 5.09
CA LEU A 186 11.63 -5.64 5.19
C LEU A 186 12.52 -4.40 5.29
N THR A 187 12.81 -3.99 6.52
CA THR A 187 13.55 -2.76 6.82
C THR A 187 14.78 -2.98 7.72
N PRO A 188 15.63 -3.98 7.41
CA PRO A 188 16.80 -4.27 8.23
C PRO A 188 17.82 -3.12 8.25
N GLU A 189 17.78 -2.21 7.28
CA GLU A 189 18.65 -1.04 7.17
C GLU A 189 17.98 0.27 7.63
N MET A 190 16.82 0.19 8.27
CA MET A 190 16.17 1.32 8.92
C MET A 190 16.25 1.17 10.43
N GLN A 191 17.08 1.98 11.08
CA GLN A 191 17.22 1.98 12.53
C GLN A 191 16.03 2.68 13.20
N SER A 192 15.46 2.06 14.24
CA SER A 192 14.48 2.70 15.12
C SER A 192 14.89 2.57 16.60
N ASP A 193 14.44 3.49 17.43
CA ASP A 193 14.58 3.32 18.88
C ASP A 193 13.45 2.44 19.43
N ILE A 194 12.21 2.65 18.95
CA ILE A 194 11.03 1.90 19.37
C ILE A 194 10.32 1.35 18.13
N ALA A 195 9.88 0.10 18.20
CA ALA A 195 9.05 -0.51 17.17
C ALA A 195 7.85 -1.24 17.77
N LYS A 196 6.70 -1.06 17.12
CA LYS A 196 5.52 -1.89 17.30
C LYS A 196 5.18 -2.52 15.96
N VAL A 197 5.17 -3.85 15.92
CA VAL A 197 4.90 -4.61 14.70
C VAL A 197 3.75 -5.57 14.97
N GLN A 198 2.67 -5.39 14.24
CA GLN A 198 1.51 -6.27 14.27
C GLN A 198 1.31 -6.90 12.90
N LEU A 199 1.31 -8.23 12.84
CA LEU A 199 1.09 -9.02 11.65
C LEU A 199 -0.13 -9.90 11.84
N ASP A 200 -1.21 -9.60 11.11
CA ASP A 200 -2.46 -10.33 11.10
C ASP A 200 -2.66 -10.96 9.72
N GLY A 201 -2.35 -12.25 9.57
CA GLY A 201 -2.47 -12.95 8.30
C GLY A 201 -1.27 -13.82 7.93
N ALA A 202 -0.80 -13.70 6.68
CA ALA A 202 0.35 -14.43 6.17
C ALA A 202 1.40 -13.46 5.62
N GLY A 203 2.51 -13.29 6.32
CA GLY A 203 3.50 -12.31 5.87
C GLY A 203 4.82 -12.36 6.64
N ALA A 204 5.65 -11.36 6.39
CA ALA A 204 6.93 -11.20 7.07
C ALA A 204 7.20 -9.76 7.46
N ALA A 205 7.83 -9.57 8.61
CA ALA A 205 8.41 -8.30 8.99
C ALA A 205 9.86 -8.49 9.45
N GLU A 206 10.72 -7.56 9.07
CA GLU A 206 12.09 -7.50 9.54
C GLU A 206 12.43 -6.06 9.91
N VAL A 207 12.85 -5.83 11.16
CA VAL A 207 13.09 -4.50 11.71
C VAL A 207 14.44 -4.43 12.44
N TRP A 208 15.02 -3.24 12.52
CA TRP A 208 16.17 -2.96 13.38
C TRP A 208 15.77 -2.01 14.51
N VAL A 209 15.83 -2.51 15.75
CA VAL A 209 15.30 -1.83 16.94
C VAL A 209 16.34 -1.76 18.05
N LYS A 210 16.47 -0.60 18.69
CA LYS A 210 17.47 -0.39 19.73
C LYS A 210 16.95 -0.59 21.16
N THR A 211 15.75 -0.07 21.45
CA THR A 211 15.31 0.09 22.85
C THR A 211 14.12 -0.81 23.19
N SER A 212 13.06 -0.82 22.40
CA SER A 212 11.83 -1.57 22.71
C SER A 212 11.13 -2.08 21.45
N LEU A 213 10.73 -3.36 21.50
CA LEU A 213 9.96 -4.03 20.44
C LEU A 213 8.68 -4.66 21.02
N ASP A 214 7.49 -4.20 20.58
CA ASP A 214 6.21 -4.92 20.79
C ASP A 214 5.88 -5.67 19.50
N ALA A 215 6.09 -6.98 19.49
CA ALA A 215 5.85 -7.86 18.33
C ALA A 215 4.60 -8.70 18.54
N ARG A 216 3.60 -8.52 17.68
CA ARG A 216 2.36 -9.31 17.70
C ARG A 216 2.18 -10.00 16.35
N LEU A 217 1.90 -11.30 16.40
CA LEU A 217 1.69 -12.12 15.23
C LEU A 217 0.45 -12.99 15.42
N THR A 218 -0.53 -12.84 14.52
CA THR A 218 -1.73 -13.67 14.46
C THR A 218 -1.80 -14.30 13.07
N GLY A 219 -1.67 -15.64 12.99
CA GLY A 219 -1.72 -16.36 11.71
C GLY A 219 -0.46 -17.13 11.38
N VAL A 220 0.03 -16.97 10.14
CA VAL A 220 1.22 -17.69 9.64
C VAL A 220 2.24 -16.69 9.14
N GLY A 221 3.40 -16.65 9.75
CA GLY A 221 4.42 -15.70 9.31
C GLY A 221 5.62 -15.60 10.22
N LYS A 222 6.42 -14.58 9.95
CA LYS A 222 7.66 -14.36 10.66
C LYS A 222 7.88 -12.89 10.94
N ILE A 223 8.22 -12.58 12.20
CA ILE A 223 8.78 -11.28 12.56
C ILE A 223 10.24 -11.52 12.94
N SER A 224 11.16 -10.82 12.29
CA SER A 224 12.59 -10.87 12.59
C SER A 224 13.05 -9.49 13.07
N TYR A 225 14.04 -9.46 13.97
CA TYR A 225 14.58 -8.19 14.44
C TYR A 225 16.08 -8.25 14.64
N TRP A 226 16.71 -7.09 14.43
CA TRP A 226 18.11 -6.79 14.74
C TRP A 226 18.21 -5.87 15.95
N GLY A 227 19.34 -5.92 16.66
CA GLY A 227 19.60 -5.11 17.85
C GLY A 227 19.23 -5.86 19.13
N ASN A 228 19.34 -5.14 20.27
CA ASN A 228 19.10 -5.73 21.59
C ASN A 228 18.03 -4.98 22.40
N PRO A 229 16.80 -4.84 21.86
CA PRO A 229 15.70 -4.17 22.54
C PRO A 229 15.11 -5.01 23.68
N GLU A 230 14.38 -4.35 24.59
CA GLU A 230 13.41 -5.05 25.44
C GLU A 230 12.26 -5.56 24.56
N VAL A 231 12.00 -6.86 24.57
CA VAL A 231 11.03 -7.49 23.67
C VAL A 231 9.79 -7.93 24.43
N LYS A 232 8.64 -7.40 23.99
CA LYS A 232 7.32 -7.91 24.33
C LYS A 232 6.74 -8.64 23.12
N GLN A 233 6.35 -9.90 23.28
CA GLN A 233 5.82 -10.68 22.18
C GLN A 233 4.47 -11.32 22.51
N SER A 234 3.62 -11.44 21.48
CA SER A 234 2.38 -12.21 21.51
C SER A 234 2.19 -12.89 20.17
N ILE A 235 2.28 -14.24 20.18
CA ILE A 235 2.19 -15.03 18.95
C ILE A 235 1.02 -15.99 19.07
N THR A 236 0.12 -15.95 18.08
CA THR A 236 -1.04 -16.83 17.96
C THR A 236 -1.05 -17.45 16.57
N GLY A 237 -1.02 -18.78 16.48
CA GLY A 237 -0.97 -19.50 15.20
C GLY A 237 0.39 -20.15 14.90
N LEU A 238 0.75 -20.22 13.61
CA LEU A 238 1.97 -20.85 13.12
C LEU A 238 3.02 -19.80 12.73
N GLY A 239 3.32 -18.91 13.65
CA GLY A 239 4.31 -17.86 13.44
C GLY A 239 5.49 -17.94 14.38
N GLN A 240 6.54 -17.18 14.07
CA GLN A 240 7.74 -17.11 14.91
C GLN A 240 8.31 -15.70 14.98
N LEU A 241 8.93 -15.40 16.12
CA LEU A 241 9.79 -14.25 16.31
C LEU A 241 11.24 -14.70 16.29
N GLU A 242 12.10 -14.07 15.50
CA GLU A 242 13.51 -14.41 15.36
C GLU A 242 14.41 -13.22 15.65
N HIS A 243 15.36 -13.39 16.56
CA HIS A 243 16.45 -12.45 16.76
C HIS A 243 17.59 -12.76 15.77
N LYS A 244 17.98 -11.78 14.98
CA LYS A 244 19.00 -11.91 13.92
C LYS A 244 20.41 -11.58 14.40
N GLY A 245 20.52 -10.98 15.58
CA GLY A 245 21.79 -10.53 16.17
C GLY A 245 21.86 -9.02 16.32
N ASP A 246 23.01 -8.56 16.78
CA ASP A 246 23.30 -7.14 16.97
C ASP A 246 23.74 -6.49 15.64
N LYS A 247 23.50 -5.17 15.53
CA LYS A 247 23.96 -4.31 14.43
C LYS A 247 24.65 -3.08 14.97
#